data_96ff275f918ee7a3e76b200a26898f5e
#
_entry.id   96ff275f918ee7a3e76b200a26898f5e
#
_cell.length_a   1.000
_cell.length_b   1.000
_cell.length_c   1.000
_cell.angle_alpha   90.00
_cell.angle_beta   90.00
_cell.angle_gamma   90.00
#
_symmetry.space_group_name_H-M   'P 1'
#
loop_
_entity.id
_entity.type
_entity.pdbx_description
1 polymer ?
#
loop_
_entity_poly.entity_id
_entity_poly.type
_entity_poly.pdbx_seq_one_letter_code
_entity_poly.pdbx_strand_id
1 'polypeptide(L)'
;MRLHRIHRTGHDPIYFGPAGDIPQSRYDSPDGSYKVLYAARTLETAFGETLVRAPETPHILSTMVEARVRSEIVTARSLRLYPLVDAGVSAHGLSFTDLHGIDYRRSWAVSAEIHATTAADGILYSSRFDNQRCVALFDRAADAITRTATTSVAIGAAEAKALAHHFGKLFVEP
;
A
#
# COMPACT_ATOMS: atom_id res chain seq x y z
N MET A 1 9.79 -11.66 -6.31
CA MET A 1 9.02 -11.38 -5.07
C MET A 1 7.54 -11.29 -5.46
N ARG A 2 6.63 -11.83 -4.62
CA ARG A 2 5.18 -11.70 -4.82
C ARG A 2 4.64 -10.60 -3.92
N LEU A 3 3.75 -9.78 -4.47
CA LEU A 3 3.08 -8.67 -3.80
C LEU A 3 1.56 -8.79 -3.99
N HIS A 4 0.82 -8.34 -3.00
CA HIS A 4 -0.64 -8.32 -3.00
C HIS A 4 -1.14 -6.89 -3.00
N ARG A 5 -2.18 -6.65 -3.78
CA ARG A 5 -2.84 -5.36 -3.85
C ARG A 5 -4.35 -5.53 -3.86
N ILE A 6 -5.04 -4.69 -3.09
CA ILE A 6 -6.49 -4.51 -3.19
C ILE A 6 -6.73 -3.13 -3.79
N HIS A 7 -7.50 -3.08 -4.87
CA HIS A 7 -7.75 -1.86 -5.62
C HIS A 7 -9.20 -1.79 -6.08
N ARG A 8 -9.63 -0.64 -6.57
CA ARG A 8 -11.01 -0.46 -7.07
C ARG A 8 -11.26 -1.35 -8.28
N THR A 9 -12.48 -1.91 -8.36
CA THR A 9 -12.96 -2.63 -9.54
C THR A 9 -12.84 -1.73 -10.77
N GLY A 10 -12.40 -2.30 -11.89
CA GLY A 10 -12.19 -1.57 -13.15
C GLY A 10 -10.86 -0.81 -13.26
N HIS A 11 -10.08 -0.68 -12.17
CA HIS A 11 -8.75 -0.09 -12.25
C HIS A 11 -7.68 -1.14 -12.57
N ASP A 12 -6.62 -0.70 -13.24
CA ASP A 12 -5.44 -1.53 -13.50
C ASP A 12 -4.75 -1.91 -12.17
N PRO A 13 -4.38 -3.20 -11.97
CA PRO A 13 -3.60 -3.61 -10.82
C PRO A 13 -2.20 -2.96 -10.75
N ILE A 14 -1.62 -2.62 -11.91
CA ILE A 14 -0.36 -1.86 -12.01
C ILE A 14 -0.71 -0.42 -12.35
N TYR A 15 -1.17 0.31 -11.34
CA TYR A 15 -1.50 1.72 -11.47
C TYR A 15 -0.67 2.53 -10.47
N PHE A 16 0.15 3.42 -11.00
CA PHE A 16 0.92 4.40 -10.23
C PHE A 16 0.08 5.68 -10.10
N GLY A 17 -0.29 6.02 -8.89
CA GLY A 17 -1.15 7.16 -8.58
C GLY A 17 -0.48 8.17 -7.64
N PRO A 18 -1.20 9.23 -7.32
CA PRO A 18 -2.53 9.63 -7.81
C PRO A 18 -2.53 10.10 -9.27
N ALA A 19 -3.72 10.17 -9.89
CA ALA A 19 -3.86 10.64 -11.29
C ALA A 19 -3.50 12.13 -11.45
N GLY A 20 -3.79 12.93 -10.40
CA GLY A 20 -3.41 14.36 -10.33
C GLY A 20 -2.11 14.55 -9.55
N ASP A 21 -1.77 15.82 -9.32
CA ASP A 21 -0.53 16.20 -8.63
C ASP A 21 -0.72 16.43 -7.11
N ILE A 22 -1.96 16.30 -6.63
CA ILE A 22 -2.26 16.42 -5.20
C ILE A 22 -2.00 15.07 -4.54
N PRO A 23 -1.07 14.99 -3.56
CA PRO A 23 -0.78 13.77 -2.85
C PRO A 23 -1.98 13.31 -2.00
N GLN A 24 -2.25 12.01 -2.00
CA GLN A 24 -3.38 11.38 -1.30
C GLN A 24 -2.94 10.32 -0.30
N SER A 25 -1.76 9.77 -0.50
CA SER A 25 -1.23 8.65 0.28
C SER A 25 0.14 9.00 0.84
N ARG A 26 0.61 8.20 1.79
CA ARG A 26 1.75 8.49 2.67
C ARG A 26 3.07 8.83 1.97
N TYR A 27 3.37 8.19 0.86
CA TYR A 27 4.64 8.36 0.14
C TYR A 27 4.44 8.95 -1.26
N ASP A 28 3.28 9.57 -1.51
CA ASP A 28 3.03 10.26 -2.77
C ASP A 28 3.99 11.47 -2.93
N SER A 29 4.24 11.84 -4.17
CA SER A 29 5.01 13.04 -4.48
C SER A 29 4.28 14.29 -3.98
N PRO A 30 4.95 15.17 -3.25
CA PRO A 30 4.34 16.44 -2.81
C PRO A 30 4.03 17.41 -3.95
N ASP A 31 4.71 17.28 -5.08
CA ASP A 31 4.61 18.15 -6.26
C ASP A 31 4.21 17.43 -7.56
N GLY A 32 3.87 16.15 -7.46
CA GLY A 32 3.47 15.35 -8.61
C GLY A 32 4.59 14.87 -9.54
N SER A 33 5.86 15.13 -9.18
CA SER A 33 7.03 14.80 -10.01
C SER A 33 7.26 13.30 -10.22
N TYR A 34 6.67 12.46 -9.38
CA TYR A 34 6.65 10.99 -9.52
C TYR A 34 5.31 10.43 -9.04
N LYS A 35 5.03 9.19 -9.42
CA LYS A 35 3.82 8.47 -9.01
C LYS A 35 4.19 7.21 -8.23
N VAL A 36 3.26 6.72 -7.42
CA VAL A 36 3.53 5.63 -6.47
C VAL A 36 2.48 4.51 -6.60
N LEU A 37 2.95 3.27 -6.61
CA LEU A 37 2.13 2.08 -6.48
C LEU A 37 2.34 1.46 -5.09
N TYR A 38 1.25 1.27 -4.36
CA TYR A 38 1.25 0.64 -3.03
C TYR A 38 0.87 -0.84 -3.13
N ALA A 39 1.65 -1.71 -2.48
CA ALA A 39 1.36 -3.13 -2.37
C ALA A 39 1.91 -3.71 -1.06
N ALA A 40 1.41 -4.86 -0.65
CA ALA A 40 1.82 -5.54 0.58
C ALA A 40 2.42 -6.92 0.29
N ARG A 41 3.11 -7.49 1.29
CA ARG A 41 3.69 -8.83 1.20
C ARG A 41 2.65 -9.93 1.37
N THR A 42 1.53 -9.63 2.00
CA THR A 42 0.42 -10.56 2.24
C THR A 42 -0.92 -9.95 1.82
N LEU A 43 -1.91 -10.77 1.60
CA LEU A 43 -3.27 -10.32 1.27
C LEU A 43 -3.93 -9.66 2.48
N GLU A 44 -3.71 -10.18 3.68
CA GLU A 44 -4.22 -9.63 4.94
C GLU A 44 -3.75 -8.18 5.10
N THR A 45 -2.45 -7.94 4.95
CA THR A 45 -1.89 -6.58 5.05
C THR A 45 -2.45 -5.65 3.96
N ALA A 46 -2.59 -6.13 2.71
CA ALA A 46 -3.22 -5.36 1.64
C ALA A 46 -4.68 -5.00 1.97
N PHE A 47 -5.39 -5.91 2.63
CA PHE A 47 -6.76 -5.67 3.11
C PHE A 47 -6.79 -4.62 4.21
N GLY A 48 -5.90 -4.72 5.20
CA GLY A 48 -5.76 -3.74 6.27
C GLY A 48 -5.50 -2.33 5.74
N GLU A 49 -4.52 -2.17 4.87
CA GLU A 49 -4.14 -0.88 4.26
C GLU A 49 -5.24 -0.28 3.38
N THR A 50 -6.17 -1.09 2.88
CA THR A 50 -7.24 -0.61 1.98
C THR A 50 -8.56 -0.39 2.70
N LEU A 51 -8.97 -1.29 3.58
CA LEU A 51 -10.33 -1.35 4.13
C LEU A 51 -10.41 -1.08 5.65
N VAL A 52 -9.29 -1.20 6.39
CA VAL A 52 -9.24 -0.94 7.84
C VAL A 52 -8.78 0.49 8.15
N ARG A 53 -9.01 1.44 7.24
CA ARG A 53 -8.51 2.82 7.35
C ARG A 53 -9.03 3.60 8.57
N ALA A 54 -10.21 3.25 9.06
CA ALA A 54 -10.81 3.77 10.28
C ALA A 54 -10.72 2.69 11.38
N PRO A 55 -9.62 2.62 12.13
CA PRO A 55 -9.39 1.55 13.10
C PRO A 55 -10.44 1.53 14.22
N GLU A 56 -11.04 2.68 14.53
CA GLU A 56 -12.13 2.83 15.50
C GLU A 56 -13.45 2.21 15.03
N THR A 57 -13.66 2.06 13.72
CA THR A 57 -14.88 1.45 13.18
C THR A 57 -14.85 -0.07 13.39
N PRO A 58 -15.81 -0.66 14.12
CA PRO A 58 -15.74 -2.07 14.50
C PRO A 58 -16.13 -3.04 13.36
N HIS A 59 -16.61 -2.55 12.24
CA HIS A 59 -17.13 -3.38 11.15
C HIS A 59 -16.62 -2.93 9.78
N ILE A 60 -16.69 -3.87 8.82
CA ILE A 60 -16.45 -3.65 7.39
C ILE A 60 -17.71 -4.08 6.65
N LEU A 61 -18.28 -3.17 5.86
CA LEU A 61 -19.48 -3.43 5.07
C LEU A 61 -19.14 -4.22 3.80
N SER A 62 -20.00 -5.15 3.40
CA SER A 62 -19.85 -5.92 2.16
C SER A 62 -19.70 -5.01 0.94
N THR A 63 -20.46 -3.91 0.89
CA THR A 63 -20.40 -2.92 -0.19
C THR A 63 -19.02 -2.28 -0.36
N MET A 64 -18.24 -2.12 0.74
CA MET A 64 -16.87 -1.63 0.67
C MET A 64 -15.94 -2.66 0.01
N VAL A 65 -16.19 -3.95 0.25
CA VAL A 65 -15.42 -5.06 -0.32
C VAL A 65 -15.79 -5.28 -1.79
N GLU A 66 -17.08 -5.27 -2.13
CA GLU A 66 -17.61 -5.44 -3.50
C GLU A 66 -17.08 -4.38 -4.47
N ALA A 67 -16.81 -3.17 -3.97
CA ALA A 67 -16.18 -2.11 -4.75
C ALA A 67 -14.67 -2.34 -5.01
N ARG A 68 -14.14 -3.48 -4.60
CA ARG A 68 -12.71 -3.82 -4.67
C ARG A 68 -12.47 -5.19 -5.26
N VAL A 69 -11.27 -5.35 -5.80
CA VAL A 69 -10.74 -6.62 -6.28
C VAL A 69 -9.32 -6.81 -5.71
N ARG A 70 -8.90 -8.06 -5.59
CA ARG A 70 -7.53 -8.39 -5.23
C ARG A 70 -6.72 -8.79 -6.46
N SER A 71 -5.44 -8.46 -6.43
CA SER A 71 -4.49 -8.82 -7.48
C SER A 71 -3.15 -9.20 -6.89
N GLU A 72 -2.49 -10.14 -7.54
CA GLU A 72 -1.10 -10.46 -7.29
C GLU A 72 -0.22 -9.82 -8.38
N ILE A 73 0.88 -9.26 -7.93
CA ILE A 73 1.93 -8.67 -8.78
C ILE A 73 3.23 -9.40 -8.45
N VAL A 74 4.02 -9.71 -9.46
CA VAL A 74 5.35 -10.31 -9.29
C VAL A 74 6.43 -9.38 -9.81
N THR A 75 7.60 -9.45 -9.18
CA THR A 75 8.75 -8.70 -9.66
C THR A 75 9.45 -9.46 -10.78
N ALA A 76 9.73 -8.77 -11.88
CA ALA A 76 10.49 -9.29 -13.03
C ALA A 76 12.00 -9.25 -12.77
N ARG A 77 12.45 -8.40 -11.85
CA ARG A 77 13.82 -8.28 -11.38
C ARG A 77 13.87 -8.02 -9.87
N SER A 78 15.06 -8.06 -9.29
CA SER A 78 15.25 -7.60 -7.90
C SER A 78 14.95 -6.10 -7.79
N LEU A 79 14.21 -5.72 -6.75
CA LEU A 79 13.91 -4.32 -6.43
C LEU A 79 14.93 -3.78 -5.42
N ARG A 80 15.39 -2.59 -5.66
CA ARG A 80 16.17 -1.78 -4.70
C ARG A 80 15.18 -0.98 -3.87
N LEU A 81 14.86 -1.48 -2.69
CA LEU A 81 13.90 -0.81 -1.79
C LEU A 81 14.66 -0.06 -0.70
N TYR A 82 14.34 1.21 -0.53
CA TYR A 82 14.87 2.02 0.56
C TYR A 82 14.20 1.60 1.88
N PRO A 83 14.95 1.16 2.92
CA PRO A 83 14.35 0.61 4.13
C PRO A 83 13.90 1.72 5.10
N LEU A 84 12.64 2.11 5.06
CA LEU A 84 11.98 2.96 6.06
C LEU A 84 11.28 2.08 7.11
N VAL A 85 12.07 1.19 7.71
CA VAL A 85 11.66 0.21 8.72
C VAL A 85 12.74 0.11 9.80
N ASP A 86 12.37 -0.32 10.98
CA ASP A 86 13.29 -0.59 12.08
C ASP A 86 14.24 0.62 12.34
N ALA A 87 15.55 0.43 12.39
CA ALA A 87 16.54 1.50 12.58
C ALA A 87 16.58 2.52 11.42
N GLY A 88 16.11 2.16 10.22
CA GLY A 88 16.05 3.06 9.07
C GLY A 88 15.11 4.26 9.30
N VAL A 89 14.13 4.13 10.18
CA VAL A 89 13.22 5.23 10.54
C VAL A 89 13.98 6.34 11.25
N SER A 90 14.73 5.99 12.30
CA SER A 90 15.49 6.97 13.08
C SER A 90 16.69 7.56 12.33
N ALA A 91 17.24 6.84 11.35
CA ALA A 91 18.31 7.36 10.50
C ALA A 91 17.90 8.60 9.70
N HIS A 92 16.60 8.80 9.46
CA HIS A 92 16.03 10.01 8.84
C HIS A 92 15.50 11.04 9.84
N GLY A 93 15.80 10.90 11.13
CA GLY A 93 15.24 11.76 12.16
C GLY A 93 13.71 11.66 12.29
N LEU A 94 13.16 10.53 11.87
CA LEU A 94 11.74 10.23 11.97
C LEU A 94 11.45 9.34 13.18
N SER A 95 10.21 9.42 13.66
CA SER A 95 9.64 8.48 14.60
C SER A 95 8.59 7.60 13.91
N PHE A 96 8.20 6.51 14.56
CA PHE A 96 7.06 5.73 14.09
C PHE A 96 5.76 6.54 14.06
N THR A 97 5.60 7.51 14.95
CA THR A 97 4.46 8.43 14.95
C THR A 97 4.41 9.27 13.68
N ASP A 98 5.55 9.74 13.19
CA ASP A 98 5.62 10.49 11.92
C ASP A 98 5.18 9.64 10.74
N LEU A 99 5.54 8.34 10.74
CA LEU A 99 5.22 7.43 9.64
C LEU A 99 3.80 6.83 9.74
N HIS A 100 3.26 6.66 10.96
CA HIS A 100 1.96 6.00 11.18
C HIS A 100 0.83 7.00 11.44
N GLY A 101 1.15 8.29 11.61
CA GLY A 101 0.17 9.36 11.80
C GLY A 101 -0.70 9.63 10.57
N ILE A 102 -1.66 10.52 10.74
CA ILE A 102 -2.57 10.99 9.68
C ILE A 102 -2.00 12.19 8.90
N ASP A 103 -1.01 12.87 9.47
CA ASP A 103 -0.28 13.95 8.81
C ASP A 103 0.88 13.37 7.98
N TYR A 104 0.77 13.45 6.67
CA TYR A 104 1.74 12.86 5.74
C TYR A 104 2.84 13.81 5.30
N ARG A 105 2.86 15.08 5.74
CA ARG A 105 3.83 16.09 5.26
C ARG A 105 5.28 15.64 5.42
N ARG A 106 5.62 15.03 6.57
CA ARG A 106 6.97 14.48 6.80
C ARG A 106 7.28 13.28 5.91
N SER A 107 6.32 12.39 5.76
CA SER A 107 6.46 11.21 4.87
C SER A 107 6.62 11.61 3.41
N TRP A 108 5.91 12.65 2.95
CA TRP A 108 6.09 13.20 1.60
C TRP A 108 7.48 13.79 1.41
N ALA A 109 7.99 14.59 2.37
CA ALA A 109 9.33 15.17 2.30
C ALA A 109 10.41 14.08 2.21
N VAL A 110 10.33 13.04 3.05
CA VAL A 110 11.26 11.91 3.04
C VAL A 110 11.14 11.09 1.75
N SER A 111 9.92 10.83 1.28
CA SER A 111 9.70 10.13 0.00
C SER A 111 10.33 10.89 -1.17
N ALA A 112 10.15 12.20 -1.22
CA ALA A 112 10.73 13.06 -2.25
C ALA A 112 12.27 13.07 -2.18
N GLU A 113 12.86 13.16 -0.98
CA GLU A 113 14.29 13.07 -0.77
C GLU A 113 14.86 11.73 -1.26
N ILE A 114 14.26 10.60 -0.84
CA ILE A 114 14.67 9.26 -1.29
C ILE A 114 14.57 9.15 -2.80
N HIS A 115 13.48 9.64 -3.39
CA HIS A 115 13.29 9.61 -4.84
C HIS A 115 14.35 10.42 -5.57
N ALA A 116 14.69 11.61 -5.09
CA ALA A 116 15.63 12.54 -5.75
C ALA A 116 17.10 12.13 -5.56
N THR A 117 17.46 11.60 -4.38
CA THR A 117 18.87 11.39 -4.01
C THR A 117 19.34 9.96 -4.17
N THR A 118 18.44 9.00 -4.42
CA THR A 118 18.77 7.59 -4.56
C THR A 118 18.27 7.02 -5.88
N ALA A 119 18.83 5.86 -6.26
CA ALA A 119 18.33 5.05 -7.37
C ALA A 119 17.37 3.95 -6.88
N ALA A 120 16.71 4.13 -5.74
CA ALA A 120 15.74 3.17 -5.21
C ALA A 120 14.52 3.04 -6.12
N ASP A 121 14.04 1.83 -6.31
CA ASP A 121 12.81 1.52 -7.02
C ASP A 121 11.56 1.88 -6.19
N GLY A 122 11.73 2.08 -4.89
CA GLY A 122 10.65 2.41 -3.97
C GLY A 122 11.09 2.32 -2.51
N ILE A 123 10.13 2.39 -1.62
CA ILE A 123 10.29 2.38 -0.18
C ILE A 123 9.74 1.07 0.39
N LEU A 124 10.50 0.42 1.28
CA LEU A 124 10.01 -0.65 2.15
C LEU A 124 9.54 -0.01 3.47
N TYR A 125 8.30 -0.25 3.87
CA TYR A 125 7.74 0.30 5.10
C TYR A 125 6.89 -0.73 5.86
N SER A 126 6.53 -0.43 7.10
CA SER A 126 5.62 -1.25 7.89
C SER A 126 4.19 -0.71 7.83
N SER A 127 3.23 -1.60 7.68
CA SER A 127 1.81 -1.29 7.84
C SER A 127 1.52 -0.84 9.27
N ARG A 128 0.69 0.19 9.42
CA ARG A 128 0.23 0.65 10.73
C ARG A 128 -0.85 -0.24 11.36
N PHE A 129 -1.38 -1.21 10.62
CA PHE A 129 -2.50 -2.05 11.06
C PHE A 129 -2.06 -3.40 11.63
N ASP A 130 -0.96 -3.98 11.11
CA ASP A 130 -0.46 -5.29 11.51
C ASP A 130 1.08 -5.36 11.59
N ASN A 131 1.76 -4.22 11.39
CA ASN A 131 3.22 -4.09 11.38
C ASN A 131 3.93 -4.97 10.32
N GLN A 132 3.20 -5.53 9.36
CA GLN A 132 3.80 -6.30 8.28
C GLN A 132 4.40 -5.40 7.19
N ARG A 133 5.22 -5.99 6.33
CA ARG A 133 5.97 -5.24 5.32
C ARG A 133 5.12 -4.89 4.10
N CYS A 134 5.16 -3.63 3.73
CA CYS A 134 4.56 -3.04 2.55
C CYS A 134 5.64 -2.39 1.67
N VAL A 135 5.30 -2.15 0.42
CA VAL A 135 6.13 -1.40 -0.52
C VAL A 135 5.35 -0.23 -1.12
N ALA A 136 6.03 0.89 -1.27
CA ALA A 136 5.61 2.03 -2.05
C ALA A 136 6.58 2.14 -3.23
N LEU A 137 6.19 1.63 -4.40
CA LEU A 137 7.05 1.59 -5.59
C LEU A 137 6.90 2.90 -6.37
N PHE A 138 8.00 3.51 -6.72
CA PHE A 138 8.03 4.65 -7.61
C PHE A 138 7.77 4.22 -9.06
N ASP A 139 7.23 5.09 -9.88
CA ASP A 139 6.90 4.82 -11.29
C ASP A 139 8.13 4.43 -12.16
N ARG A 140 9.33 4.83 -11.73
CA ARG A 140 10.59 4.33 -12.33
C ARG A 140 10.77 2.82 -12.25
N ALA A 141 10.03 2.14 -11.37
CA ALA A 141 10.03 0.68 -11.21
C ALA A 141 8.95 -0.03 -12.05
N ALA A 142 8.28 0.67 -12.96
CA ALA A 142 7.19 0.10 -13.76
C ALA A 142 7.63 -1.12 -14.59
N ASP A 143 8.86 -1.13 -15.08
CA ASP A 143 9.47 -2.24 -15.80
C ASP A 143 9.81 -3.45 -14.93
N ALA A 144 9.88 -3.24 -13.62
CA ALA A 144 10.28 -4.23 -12.64
C ALA A 144 9.13 -5.11 -12.12
N ILE A 145 7.89 -4.82 -12.51
CA ILE A 145 6.71 -5.53 -12.01
C ILE A 145 5.81 -5.98 -13.14
N THR A 146 5.19 -7.14 -12.95
CA THR A 146 4.25 -7.72 -13.93
C THR A 146 3.03 -8.31 -13.21
N ARG A 147 1.93 -8.43 -13.94
CA ARG A 147 0.70 -9.09 -13.47
C ARG A 147 0.91 -10.60 -13.43
N THR A 148 0.21 -11.27 -12.52
CA THR A 148 0.05 -12.73 -12.53
C THR A 148 -1.29 -13.12 -13.16
N ALA A 149 -1.57 -14.42 -13.22
CA ALA A 149 -2.89 -14.92 -13.58
C ALA A 149 -3.95 -14.54 -12.54
N THR A 150 -3.57 -14.31 -11.28
CA THR A 150 -4.46 -13.87 -10.19
C THR A 150 -4.56 -12.34 -10.19
N THR A 151 -5.33 -11.80 -11.12
CA THR A 151 -5.47 -10.36 -11.32
C THR A 151 -6.94 -9.98 -11.34
N SER A 152 -7.30 -8.93 -10.58
CA SER A 152 -8.66 -8.38 -10.49
C SER A 152 -9.72 -9.41 -10.10
N VAL A 153 -9.37 -10.28 -9.17
CA VAL A 153 -10.27 -11.30 -8.63
C VAL A 153 -11.16 -10.69 -7.55
N ALA A 154 -12.45 -10.94 -7.61
CA ALA A 154 -13.39 -10.51 -6.57
C ALA A 154 -13.04 -11.17 -5.23
N ILE A 155 -13.26 -10.43 -4.15
CA ILE A 155 -13.10 -10.95 -2.79
C ILE A 155 -14.46 -11.50 -2.36
N GLY A 156 -14.56 -12.83 -2.24
CA GLY A 156 -15.82 -13.49 -1.83
C GLY A 156 -16.15 -13.23 -0.36
N ALA A 157 -17.43 -13.39 0.01
CA ALA A 157 -17.90 -13.09 1.36
C ALA A 157 -17.16 -13.89 2.46
N ALA A 158 -16.89 -15.17 2.23
CA ALA A 158 -16.14 -16.00 3.18
C ALA A 158 -14.70 -15.52 3.37
N GLU A 159 -14.02 -15.14 2.28
CA GLU A 159 -12.67 -14.57 2.30
C GLU A 159 -12.66 -13.19 3.00
N ALA A 160 -13.64 -12.33 2.66
CA ALA A 160 -13.78 -11.01 3.28
C ALA A 160 -14.03 -11.12 4.79
N LYS A 161 -14.86 -12.05 5.23
CA LYS A 161 -15.12 -12.33 6.64
C LYS A 161 -13.85 -12.78 7.38
N ALA A 162 -13.07 -13.67 6.79
CA ALA A 162 -11.81 -14.14 7.37
C ALA A 162 -10.78 -12.99 7.48
N LEU A 163 -10.65 -12.16 6.42
CA LEU A 163 -9.78 -11.00 6.40
C LEU A 163 -10.21 -9.93 7.41
N ALA A 164 -11.49 -9.64 7.53
CA ALA A 164 -12.03 -8.71 8.53
C ALA A 164 -11.73 -9.20 9.95
N HIS A 165 -11.98 -10.48 10.23
CA HIS A 165 -11.73 -11.09 11.52
C HIS A 165 -10.25 -11.04 11.93
N HIS A 166 -9.33 -11.18 10.98
CA HIS A 166 -7.88 -11.03 11.22
C HIS A 166 -7.54 -9.69 11.89
N PHE A 167 -8.28 -8.62 11.58
CA PHE A 167 -8.15 -7.29 12.17
C PHE A 167 -9.13 -7.01 13.33
N GLY A 168 -9.79 -8.04 13.87
CA GLY A 168 -10.79 -7.88 14.94
C GLY A 168 -12.04 -7.13 14.50
N LYS A 169 -12.36 -7.14 13.18
CA LYS A 169 -13.53 -6.47 12.61
C LYS A 169 -14.65 -7.44 12.32
N LEU A 170 -15.89 -6.97 12.44
CA LEU A 170 -17.06 -7.69 11.98
C LEU A 170 -17.25 -7.43 10.47
N PHE A 171 -17.53 -8.48 9.71
CA PHE A 171 -18.01 -8.34 8.34
C PHE A 171 -19.51 -8.30 8.35
N VAL A 172 -20.11 -7.24 7.79
CA VAL A 172 -21.55 -6.99 7.80
C VAL A 172 -22.09 -6.97 6.38
N GLU A 173 -23.04 -7.84 6.12
CA GLU A 173 -23.86 -7.83 4.90
C GLU A 173 -25.12 -7.01 5.18
N PRO A 174 -25.62 -6.22 4.20
CA PRO A 174 -26.82 -5.40 4.36
C PRO A 174 -28.09 -6.25 4.50
#